data_9e9c4c598e0a1cdfa06d687140ea1495
#
_entry.id   9e9c4c598e0a1cdfa06d687140ea1495
#
_cell.length_a   1.000
_cell.length_b   1.000
_cell.length_c   1.000
_cell.angle_alpha   90.00
_cell.angle_beta   90.00
_cell.angle_gamma   90.00
#
_symmetry.space_group_name_H-M   'P 1'
#
loop_
_entity.id
_entity.type
_entity.pdbx_description
1 polymer ?
#
loop_
_entity_poly.entity_id
_entity_poly.type
_entity_poly.pdbx_seq_one_letter_code
_entity_poly.pdbx_strand_id
1 'polypeptide(L)'
;MEGRKRKGRSGVTAKIINLQDNFLNQVRREGISVTIHLVNGFQIKGTVRGFDSFIILVDSLGKQQMIYKHAVSTITPAQPVKALIEES
;
A
#
# COMPACT_ATOMS: atom_id res chain seq x y z
N MET A 1 -17.35 -12.54 23.79
CA MET A 1 -17.07 -12.54 23.53
C MET A 1 -16.73 -12.06 23.34
N GLU A 2 -16.82 -12.01 23.18
CA GLU A 2 -16.49 -11.77 22.85
C GLU A 2 -16.12 -11.23 22.23
N GLY A 3 -16.18 -11.01 22.44
CA GLY A 3 -15.78 -10.39 21.76
C GLY A 3 -15.88 -10.35 20.65
N ARG A 4 -16.34 -10.61 20.28
CA ARG A 4 -16.47 -10.69 19.21
C ARG A 4 -17.36 -9.97 18.65
N LYS A 5 -18.16 -9.30 19.01
CA LYS A 5 -18.99 -8.65 18.49
C LYS A 5 -18.67 -7.45 18.02
N ARG A 6 -18.05 -6.69 18.50
CA ARG A 6 -17.63 -5.55 18.01
C ARG A 6 -17.02 -5.82 16.80
N LYS A 7 -16.93 -6.98 16.45
CA LYS A 7 -16.38 -7.31 15.30
C LYS A 7 -16.89 -6.61 14.14
N GLY A 8 -18.12 -6.25 14.06
CA GLY A 8 -18.64 -5.59 12.92
C GLY A 8 -17.96 -4.30 12.57
N ARG A 9 -17.86 -3.40 13.56
CA ARG A 9 -17.25 -2.15 13.30
C ARG A 9 -15.82 -2.29 13.10
N SER A 10 -15.20 -3.07 13.93
CA SER A 10 -13.79 -3.28 13.79
C SER A 10 -13.50 -3.90 12.46
N GLY A 11 -14.41 -4.70 11.98
CA GLY A 11 -14.23 -5.36 10.72
C GLY A 11 -14.06 -4.40 9.57
N VAL A 12 -14.86 -3.35 9.57
CA VAL A 12 -14.78 -2.38 8.49
C VAL A 12 -13.43 -1.67 8.49
N THR A 13 -13.02 -1.21 9.65
CA THR A 13 -11.75 -0.53 9.75
C THR A 13 -10.59 -1.45 9.43
N ALA A 14 -10.66 -2.66 9.95
CA ALA A 14 -9.61 -3.63 9.72
C ALA A 14 -9.52 -3.97 8.25
N LYS A 15 -10.66 -4.01 7.57
CA LYS A 15 -10.67 -4.32 6.17
C LYS A 15 -9.96 -3.26 5.36
N ILE A 16 -10.16 -2.00 5.70
CA ILE A 16 -9.48 -0.94 4.99
C ILE A 16 -7.99 -1.01 5.22
N ILE A 17 -7.57 -1.26 6.44
CA ILE A 17 -6.16 -1.39 6.73
C ILE A 17 -5.57 -2.60 6.03
N ASN A 18 -6.29 -3.71 6.05
CA ASN A 18 -5.81 -4.91 5.38
C ASN A 18 -5.69 -4.73 3.89
N LEU A 19 -6.60 -3.97 3.30
CA LEU A 19 -6.55 -3.73 1.88
C LEU A 19 -5.30 -2.95 1.53
N GLN A 20 -4.96 -1.96 2.31
CA GLN A 20 -3.77 -1.17 2.11
C GLN A 20 -2.52 -2.04 2.22
N ASP A 21 -2.43 -2.82 3.29
CA ASP A 21 -1.30 -3.68 3.49
C ASP A 21 -1.21 -4.76 2.43
N ASN A 22 -2.34 -5.30 2.03
CA ASN A 22 -2.36 -6.33 1.00
C ASN A 22 -1.88 -5.77 -0.33
N PHE A 23 -2.27 -4.55 -0.64
CA PHE A 23 -1.83 -3.91 -1.87
C PHE A 23 -0.31 -3.75 -1.87
N LEU A 24 0.22 -3.18 -0.80
CA LEU A 24 1.67 -2.96 -0.71
C LEU A 24 2.45 -4.27 -0.72
N ASN A 25 1.92 -5.26 -0.01
CA ASN A 25 2.56 -6.55 0.04
C ASN A 25 2.57 -7.22 -1.32
N GLN A 26 1.46 -7.12 -2.04
CA GLN A 26 1.33 -7.76 -3.32
C GLN A 26 2.29 -7.14 -4.34
N VAL A 27 2.33 -5.83 -4.43
CA VAL A 27 3.24 -5.19 -5.39
C VAL A 27 4.69 -5.45 -5.02
N ARG A 28 4.98 -5.56 -3.70
CA ARG A 28 6.33 -5.86 -3.27
C ARG A 28 6.73 -7.28 -3.66
N ARG A 29 5.86 -8.22 -3.37
CA ARG A 29 6.18 -9.62 -3.65
C ARG A 29 6.30 -9.93 -5.12
N GLU A 30 5.49 -9.29 -5.92
CA GLU A 30 5.49 -9.54 -7.35
C GLU A 30 6.39 -8.62 -8.13
N GLY A 31 7.05 -7.70 -7.44
CA GLY A 31 7.95 -6.79 -8.12
C GLY A 31 7.28 -5.86 -9.10
N ILE A 32 6.02 -5.53 -8.83
CA ILE A 32 5.26 -4.66 -9.71
C ILE A 32 5.69 -3.21 -9.49
N SER A 33 6.06 -2.54 -10.58
CA SER A 33 6.41 -1.12 -10.50
C SER A 33 5.18 -0.31 -10.12
N VAL A 34 5.39 0.71 -9.32
CA VAL A 34 4.30 1.61 -8.95
C VAL A 34 4.72 3.04 -9.19
N THR A 35 3.73 3.90 -9.39
CA THR A 35 3.95 5.33 -9.44
C THR A 35 3.30 5.89 -8.19
N ILE A 36 4.09 6.53 -7.36
CA ILE A 36 3.59 7.11 -6.12
C ILE A 36 3.43 8.59 -6.32
N HIS A 37 2.21 9.08 -6.17
CA HIS A 37 1.92 10.49 -6.31
C HIS A 37 1.91 11.11 -4.92
N LEU A 38 2.66 12.16 -4.73
CA LEU A 38 2.76 12.82 -3.44
C LEU A 38 1.81 14.00 -3.39
N VAL A 39 1.45 14.39 -2.18
CA VAL A 39 0.50 15.49 -2.00
C VAL A 39 1.03 16.80 -2.53
N ASN A 40 2.35 16.94 -2.69
CA ASN A 40 2.92 18.15 -3.24
C ASN A 40 3.00 18.13 -4.77
N GLY A 41 2.48 17.07 -5.40
CA GLY A 41 2.45 17.00 -6.84
C GLY A 41 3.59 16.22 -7.47
N PHE A 42 4.59 15.84 -6.71
CA PHE A 42 5.70 15.07 -7.27
C PHE A 42 5.29 13.61 -7.44
N GLN A 43 5.98 12.93 -8.33
CA GLN A 43 5.76 11.51 -8.57
C GLN A 43 7.06 10.76 -8.42
N ILE A 44 6.98 9.56 -7.88
CA ILE A 44 8.12 8.68 -7.73
C ILE A 44 7.76 7.33 -8.32
N LYS A 45 8.55 6.84 -9.25
CA LYS A 45 8.30 5.54 -9.85
C LYS A 45 9.35 4.55 -9.37
N GLY A 46 8.90 3.37 -9.02
CA GLY A 46 9.84 2.36 -8.58
C GLY A 46 9.13 1.15 -8.05
N THR A 47 9.86 0.31 -7.32
CA THR A 47 9.28 -0.89 -6.74
C THR A 47 9.33 -0.77 -5.23
N VAL A 48 8.30 -1.29 -4.59
CA VAL A 48 8.23 -1.26 -3.13
C VAL A 48 9.12 -2.36 -2.59
N ARG A 49 10.04 -1.98 -1.71
CA ARG A 49 10.94 -2.95 -1.10
C ARG A 49 10.50 -3.33 0.29
N GLY A 50 9.78 -2.46 0.95
CA GLY A 50 9.27 -2.74 2.28
C GLY A 50 8.36 -1.60 2.72
N PHE A 51 7.68 -1.79 3.82
CA PHE A 51 6.83 -0.75 4.36
C PHE A 51 6.45 -1.09 5.79
N ASP A 52 6.03 -0.08 6.52
CA ASP A 52 5.48 -0.31 7.86
C ASP A 52 4.29 0.62 8.04
N SER A 53 3.92 0.91 9.27
CA SER A 53 2.75 1.72 9.54
C SER A 53 2.88 3.15 9.04
N PHE A 54 4.10 3.64 8.91
CA PHE A 54 4.33 5.06 8.61
C PHE A 54 5.07 5.34 7.32
N ILE A 55 5.84 4.39 6.83
CA ILE A 55 6.69 4.65 5.68
C ILE A 55 6.60 3.55 4.65
N ILE A 56 7.02 3.89 3.43
CA ILE A 56 7.16 2.94 2.34
C ILE A 56 8.59 3.11 1.83
N LEU A 57 9.30 2.00 1.72
CA LEU A 57 10.64 2.02 1.18
C LEU A 57 10.58 1.62 -0.28
N VAL A 58 11.04 2.49 -1.15
CA VAL A 58 10.94 2.32 -2.60
C VAL A 58 12.31 2.33 -3.23
N ASP A 59 12.51 1.44 -4.20
CA ASP A 59 13.73 1.41 -4.98
C ASP A 59 13.42 2.05 -6.31
N SER A 60 14.01 3.19 -6.57
CA SER A 60 13.75 3.95 -7.77
C SER A 60 15.06 4.22 -8.49
N LEU A 61 15.23 3.62 -9.67
CA LEU A 61 16.44 3.81 -10.48
C LEU A 61 17.73 3.52 -9.70
N GLY A 62 17.69 2.45 -8.92
CA GLY A 62 18.85 2.04 -8.16
C GLY A 62 19.07 2.78 -6.87
N LYS A 63 18.17 3.70 -6.54
CA LYS A 63 18.27 4.43 -5.30
C LYS A 63 17.11 4.09 -4.40
N GLN A 64 17.40 3.92 -3.13
CA GLN A 64 16.34 3.64 -2.17
C GLN A 64 15.83 4.93 -1.58
N GLN A 65 14.52 5.06 -1.52
CA GLN A 65 13.88 6.24 -0.98
C GLN A 65 12.85 5.83 0.05
N MET A 66 12.83 6.55 1.14
CA MET A 66 11.89 6.32 2.21
C MET A 66 10.83 7.41 2.12
N ILE A 67 9.57 6.99 1.96
CA ILE A 67 8.49 7.92 1.75
C ILE A 67 7.50 7.78 2.89
N TYR A 68 7.12 8.91 3.49
CA TYR A 68 6.15 8.88 4.57
C TYR A 68 4.76 8.68 3.97
N LYS A 69 4.01 7.76 4.54
CA LYS A 69 2.68 7.46 4.02
C LYS A 69 1.77 8.66 4.01
N HIS A 70 1.90 9.55 4.99
CA HIS A 70 1.02 10.70 5.01
C HIS A 70 1.32 11.73 3.91
N ALA A 71 2.44 11.56 3.22
CA ALA A 71 2.76 12.43 2.09
C ALA A 71 2.26 11.83 0.78
N VAL A 72 1.70 10.63 0.82
CA VAL A 72 1.27 9.93 -0.38
C VAL A 72 -0.20 10.25 -0.66
N SER A 73 -0.46 10.64 -1.89
CA SER A 73 -1.81 10.89 -2.33
C SER A 73 -2.40 9.64 -2.97
N THR A 74 -1.65 9.04 -3.89
CA THR A 74 -2.13 7.88 -4.64
C THR A 74 -0.95 7.00 -5.02
N ILE A 75 -1.19 5.71 -5.09
CA ILE A 75 -0.20 4.78 -5.61
C ILE A 75 -0.84 4.02 -6.75
N THR A 76 -0.24 4.10 -7.93
CA THR A 76 -0.78 3.47 -9.12
C THR A 76 0.16 2.36 -9.56
N PRO A 77 -0.30 1.11 -9.55
CA PRO A 77 0.56 0.00 -9.99
C PRO A 77 0.60 -0.04 -11.51
N ALA A 78 1.69 -0.56 -12.06
CA ALA A 78 1.84 -0.66 -13.50
C ALA A 78 0.85 -1.68 -14.09
N GLN A 79 0.39 -2.60 -13.27
CA GLN A 79 -0.60 -3.57 -13.71
C GLN A 79 -1.53 -3.85 -12.55
N PRO A 80 -2.74 -4.35 -12.83
CA PRO A 80 -3.73 -4.56 -11.78
C PRO A 80 -3.25 -5.53 -10.71
N VAL A 81 -3.65 -5.28 -9.49
CA VAL A 81 -3.35 -6.15 -8.37
C VAL A 81 -4.58 -6.99 -8.13
N LYS A 82 -4.62 -8.15 -8.75
CA LYS A 82 -5.83 -8.96 -8.78
C LYS A 82 -6.32 -9.48 -7.47
N ALA A 83 -5.42 -9.77 -6.58
CA ALA A 83 -5.83 -10.30 -5.29
C ALA A 83 -6.76 -9.37 -4.55
N LEU A 84 -6.62 -8.07 -4.78
CA LEU A 84 -7.48 -7.10 -4.11
C LEU A 84 -8.87 -7.09 -4.70
N ILE A 85 -8.94 -7.32 -5.99
CA ILE A 85 -10.22 -7.30 -6.68
C ILE A 85 -11.08 -8.45 -6.26
N GLU A 86 -10.46 -9.58 -6.03
CA GLU A 86 -11.20 -10.77 -5.65
C GLU A 86 -11.85 -10.66 -4.32
N GLU A 87 -11.38 -9.76 -3.51
CA GLU A 87 -11.95 -9.62 -2.21
C GLU A 87 -13.36 -9.11 -2.26
N SER A 88 -13.73 -8.46 -3.29
CA SER A 88 -15.07 -7.89 -3.34
C SER A 88 -16.14 -8.87 -3.76
#